data_5269e128ec7227e41a5e7a824de456dc
#
_entry.id   5269e128ec7227e41a5e7a824de456dc
#
_cell.length_a   1.000
_cell.length_b   1.000
_cell.length_c   1.000
_cell.angle_alpha   90.00
_cell.angle_beta   90.00
_cell.angle_gamma   90.00
#
_symmetry.space_group_name_H-M   'P 1'
#
loop_
_entity.id
_entity.type
_entity.pdbx_description
1 polymer ?
#
loop_
_entity_poly.entity_id
_entity_poly.type
_entity_poly.pdbx_seq_one_letter_code
_entity_poly.pdbx_strand_id
1 'polypeptide(L)'
;MPIDRQAEQLRLLDPAYLLMYPSNAVRLANYFRAHDLRLPNLREVMTYGETVLPETREVCQEAWGVAVSDMYSCEEVGYIALQCPQADHYHCQSESVLVEVLDDEGRPCSPGQIGKVVLTSLHNFAMPLIRYQNQDYAEVGPSCPCGRGLPVIKRVLGRERNIHPSSLVLHPLATSNSHTTTSCHRCANGSRASNEKRDVAAPSCDSPNVRCCGNPDRRGDTCHRGGNG
;
A
#
# COMPACT_ATOMS: atom_id res chain seq x y z
N MET A 1 -23.92 0.83 -7.93
CA MET A 1 -25.02 1.27 -7.04
C MET A 1 -24.54 2.49 -6.25
N PRO A 2 -25.34 3.57 -6.09
CA PRO A 2 -25.00 4.74 -5.27
C PRO A 2 -24.75 4.36 -3.81
N ILE A 3 -23.94 5.16 -3.10
CA ILE A 3 -23.45 4.81 -1.75
C ILE A 3 -24.58 4.84 -0.70
N ASP A 4 -25.50 5.79 -0.83
CA ASP A 4 -26.68 5.92 -0.01
C ASP A 4 -27.59 4.68 -0.06
N ARG A 5 -27.80 4.15 -1.26
CA ARG A 5 -28.58 2.92 -1.48
C ARG A 5 -27.86 1.69 -0.90
N GLN A 6 -26.53 1.62 -1.03
CA GLN A 6 -25.76 0.56 -0.40
C GLN A 6 -25.90 0.60 1.13
N ALA A 7 -25.78 1.78 1.71
CA ALA A 7 -25.91 1.96 3.15
C ALA A 7 -27.31 1.60 3.66
N GLU A 8 -28.35 1.98 2.94
CA GLU A 8 -29.74 1.61 3.26
C GLU A 8 -29.93 0.09 3.26
N GLN A 9 -29.45 -0.59 2.21
CA GLN A 9 -29.53 -2.05 2.12
C GLN A 9 -28.76 -2.74 3.25
N LEU A 10 -27.55 -2.27 3.56
CA LEU A 10 -26.75 -2.84 4.65
C LEU A 10 -27.44 -2.67 6.01
N ARG A 11 -28.08 -1.53 6.25
CA ARG A 11 -28.85 -1.35 7.48
C ARG A 11 -30.07 -2.27 7.59
N LEU A 12 -30.72 -2.56 6.47
CA LEU A 12 -31.86 -3.48 6.45
C LEU A 12 -31.43 -4.94 6.64
N LEU A 13 -30.28 -5.32 6.07
CA LEU A 13 -29.75 -6.68 6.15
C LEU A 13 -29.01 -6.94 7.47
N ASP A 14 -28.43 -5.90 8.07
CA ASP A 14 -27.62 -5.94 9.29
C ASP A 14 -26.66 -7.15 9.35
N PRO A 15 -25.75 -7.27 8.37
CA PRO A 15 -24.93 -8.48 8.18
C PRO A 15 -23.86 -8.60 9.25
N ALA A 16 -23.52 -9.85 9.60
CA ALA A 16 -22.39 -10.13 10.49
C ALA A 16 -21.03 -10.04 9.79
N TYR A 17 -20.98 -10.26 8.47
CA TYR A 17 -19.77 -10.24 7.66
C TYR A 17 -20.02 -9.47 6.36
N LEU A 18 -19.06 -8.62 5.98
CA LEU A 18 -19.08 -7.92 4.70
C LEU A 18 -17.87 -8.34 3.87
N LEU A 19 -18.12 -8.63 2.59
CA LEU A 19 -17.08 -8.87 1.60
C LEU A 19 -17.17 -7.79 0.53
N MET A 20 -16.10 -6.99 0.35
CA MET A 20 -16.11 -5.88 -0.60
C MET A 20 -14.71 -5.42 -1.00
N TYR A 21 -14.64 -4.56 -2.01
CA TYR A 21 -13.41 -3.87 -2.37
C TYR A 21 -12.99 -2.87 -1.29
N PRO A 22 -11.68 -2.73 -0.98
CA PRO A 22 -11.17 -1.74 -0.03
C PRO A 22 -11.67 -0.32 -0.28
N SER A 23 -11.65 0.12 -1.54
CA SER A 23 -12.14 1.45 -1.93
C SER A 23 -13.63 1.66 -1.61
N ASN A 24 -14.45 0.62 -1.75
CA ASN A 24 -15.87 0.70 -1.39
C ASN A 24 -16.09 0.67 0.13
N ALA A 25 -15.26 -0.10 0.87
CA ALA A 25 -15.28 -0.12 2.33
C ALA A 25 -15.02 1.27 2.91
N VAL A 26 -13.98 1.97 2.43
CA VAL A 26 -13.66 3.35 2.85
C VAL A 26 -14.83 4.31 2.57
N ARG A 27 -15.42 4.24 1.39
CA ARG A 27 -16.56 5.11 1.02
C ARG A 27 -17.79 4.87 1.89
N LEU A 28 -18.14 3.60 2.15
CA LEU A 28 -19.24 3.23 3.01
C LEU A 28 -18.98 3.63 4.46
N ALA A 29 -17.79 3.33 5.00
CA ALA A 29 -17.43 3.67 6.36
C ALA A 29 -17.53 5.18 6.61
N ASN A 30 -17.00 6.00 5.69
CA ASN A 30 -17.13 7.45 5.77
C ASN A 30 -18.60 7.92 5.69
N TYR A 31 -19.41 7.29 4.83
CA TYR A 31 -20.84 7.60 4.76
C TYR A 31 -21.56 7.26 6.06
N PHE A 32 -21.30 6.09 6.64
CA PHE A 32 -21.88 5.68 7.92
C PHE A 32 -21.53 6.64 9.05
N ARG A 33 -20.25 7.07 9.13
CA ARG A 33 -19.81 8.07 10.11
C ARG A 33 -20.50 9.41 9.93
N ALA A 34 -20.58 9.91 8.69
CA ALA A 34 -21.18 11.21 8.38
C ALA A 34 -22.69 11.28 8.71
N HIS A 35 -23.38 10.13 8.72
CA HIS A 35 -24.84 10.06 8.96
C HIS A 35 -25.18 9.37 10.29
N ASP A 36 -24.20 9.14 11.16
CA ASP A 36 -24.35 8.42 12.45
C ASP A 36 -25.11 7.08 12.31
N LEU A 37 -24.80 6.34 11.26
CA LEU A 37 -25.41 5.04 10.99
C LEU A 37 -24.60 3.92 11.66
N ARG A 38 -25.25 2.80 12.00
CA ARG A 38 -24.64 1.66 12.69
C ARG A 38 -25.00 0.34 12.01
N LEU A 39 -24.10 -0.64 12.19
CA LEU A 39 -24.31 -2.05 11.86
C LEU A 39 -24.00 -2.88 13.12
N PRO A 40 -24.98 -3.04 14.03
CA PRO A 40 -24.74 -3.61 15.36
C PRO A 40 -24.30 -5.07 15.33
N ASN A 41 -24.69 -5.84 14.29
CA ASN A 41 -24.31 -7.24 14.14
C ASN A 41 -23.00 -7.46 13.38
N LEU A 42 -22.41 -6.40 12.77
CA LEU A 42 -21.19 -6.54 11.99
C LEU A 42 -20.01 -6.96 12.88
N ARG A 43 -19.30 -8.00 12.47
CA ARG A 43 -18.16 -8.61 13.18
C ARG A 43 -16.84 -8.40 12.45
N GLU A 44 -16.88 -8.40 11.11
CA GLU A 44 -15.68 -8.33 10.29
C GLU A 44 -16.00 -7.81 8.90
N VAL A 45 -15.07 -7.02 8.35
CA VAL A 45 -15.05 -6.65 6.92
C VAL A 45 -13.91 -7.42 6.26
N MET A 46 -14.24 -8.21 5.25
CA MET A 46 -13.27 -8.90 4.40
C MET A 46 -13.09 -8.11 3.09
N THR A 47 -11.86 -7.95 2.65
CA THR A 47 -11.53 -7.22 1.43
C THR A 47 -10.85 -8.13 0.41
N TYR A 48 -10.94 -7.77 -0.87
CA TYR A 48 -10.31 -8.47 -1.98
C TYR A 48 -10.10 -7.55 -3.18
N GLY A 49 -9.24 -7.96 -4.13
CA GLY A 49 -9.14 -7.39 -5.48
C GLY A 49 -8.43 -6.04 -5.60
N GLU A 50 -8.18 -5.36 -4.48
CA GLU A 50 -7.41 -4.11 -4.42
C GLU A 50 -6.44 -4.18 -3.24
N THR A 51 -5.38 -3.39 -3.26
CA THR A 51 -4.44 -3.30 -2.13
C THR A 51 -5.12 -2.59 -0.94
N VAL A 52 -5.09 -3.23 0.22
CA VAL A 52 -5.57 -2.63 1.48
C VAL A 52 -4.54 -1.66 2.01
N LEU A 53 -4.93 -0.40 2.12
CA LEU A 53 -4.12 0.64 2.74
C LEU A 53 -4.37 0.70 4.26
N PRO A 54 -3.40 1.16 5.07
CA PRO A 54 -3.59 1.35 6.51
C PRO A 54 -4.85 2.16 6.84
N GLU A 55 -5.10 3.25 6.09
CA GLU A 55 -6.29 4.09 6.20
C GLU A 55 -7.61 3.29 6.09
N THR A 56 -7.67 2.27 5.24
CA THR A 56 -8.88 1.42 5.12
C THR A 56 -9.23 0.75 6.45
N ARG A 57 -8.22 0.26 7.16
CA ARG A 57 -8.40 -0.39 8.46
C ARG A 57 -8.85 0.60 9.53
N GLU A 58 -8.20 1.77 9.57
CA GLU A 58 -8.52 2.86 10.50
C GLU A 58 -9.96 3.34 10.32
N VAL A 59 -10.36 3.66 9.11
CA VAL A 59 -11.70 4.18 8.80
C VAL A 59 -12.79 3.15 9.12
N CYS A 60 -12.58 1.86 8.81
CA CYS A 60 -13.53 0.80 9.16
C CYS A 60 -13.62 0.59 10.68
N GLN A 61 -12.48 0.64 11.38
CA GLN A 61 -12.45 0.54 12.84
C GLN A 61 -13.21 1.71 13.51
N GLU A 62 -13.02 2.93 12.99
CA GLU A 62 -13.72 4.12 13.50
C GLU A 62 -15.23 4.09 13.21
N ALA A 63 -15.63 3.60 12.03
CA ALA A 63 -17.03 3.59 11.62
C ALA A 63 -17.85 2.49 12.29
N TRP A 64 -17.27 1.30 12.39
CA TRP A 64 -18.00 0.08 12.75
C TRP A 64 -17.42 -0.66 13.96
N GLY A 65 -16.21 -0.30 14.43
CA GLY A 65 -15.54 -0.97 15.54
C GLY A 65 -15.03 -2.38 15.22
N VAL A 66 -14.86 -2.72 13.93
CA VAL A 66 -14.49 -4.08 13.49
C VAL A 66 -13.15 -4.13 12.78
N ALA A 67 -12.52 -5.30 12.83
CA ALA A 67 -11.30 -5.57 12.08
C ALA A 67 -11.59 -5.70 10.58
N VAL A 68 -10.57 -5.37 9.78
CA VAL A 68 -10.55 -5.65 8.34
C VAL A 68 -9.55 -6.77 8.09
N SER A 69 -10.00 -7.89 7.53
CA SER A 69 -9.14 -8.93 6.97
C SER A 69 -9.07 -8.80 5.46
N ASP A 70 -7.95 -9.22 4.89
CA ASP A 70 -7.74 -9.15 3.44
C ASP A 70 -7.48 -10.53 2.85
N MET A 71 -7.89 -10.72 1.60
CA MET A 71 -7.60 -11.93 0.85
C MET A 71 -6.96 -11.61 -0.49
N TYR A 72 -5.88 -12.29 -0.77
CA TYR A 72 -5.24 -12.29 -2.06
C TYR A 72 -5.84 -13.39 -2.94
N SER A 73 -6.46 -12.99 -4.04
CA SER A 73 -7.14 -13.88 -4.97
C SER A 73 -7.01 -13.38 -6.40
N CYS A 74 -7.18 -14.28 -7.37
CA CYS A 74 -7.39 -13.93 -8.76
C CYS A 74 -8.47 -14.83 -9.37
N GLU A 75 -9.05 -14.41 -10.49
CA GLU A 75 -10.15 -15.15 -11.11
C GLU A 75 -9.70 -16.52 -11.65
N GLU A 76 -8.43 -16.64 -12.04
CA GLU A 76 -7.87 -17.81 -12.70
C GLU A 76 -7.69 -19.01 -11.75
N VAL A 77 -7.31 -18.76 -10.50
CA VAL A 77 -7.04 -19.84 -9.52
C VAL A 77 -7.85 -19.75 -8.23
N GLY A 78 -8.63 -18.67 -8.04
CA GLY A 78 -9.39 -18.43 -6.82
C GLY A 78 -8.54 -17.84 -5.70
N TYR A 79 -8.69 -18.35 -4.48
CA TYR A 79 -7.95 -17.86 -3.30
C TYR A 79 -6.49 -18.30 -3.34
N ILE A 80 -5.58 -17.33 -3.38
CA ILE A 80 -4.13 -17.56 -3.38
C ILE A 80 -3.60 -17.57 -1.95
N ALA A 81 -3.94 -16.54 -1.16
CA ALA A 81 -3.53 -16.42 0.22
C ALA A 81 -4.55 -15.63 1.05
N LEU A 82 -4.70 -16.01 2.31
CA LEU A 82 -5.60 -15.36 3.27
C LEU A 82 -4.80 -14.73 4.40
N GLN A 83 -5.24 -13.56 4.85
CA GLN A 83 -4.58 -12.85 5.95
C GLN A 83 -4.54 -13.70 7.22
N CYS A 84 -3.41 -13.68 7.91
CA CYS A 84 -3.27 -14.31 9.22
C CYS A 84 -4.13 -13.57 10.26
N PRO A 85 -4.92 -14.26 11.09
CA PRO A 85 -5.71 -13.60 12.14
C PRO A 85 -4.85 -13.02 13.27
N GLN A 86 -3.55 -13.33 13.33
CA GLN A 86 -2.63 -12.90 14.38
C GLN A 86 -1.55 -11.94 13.88
N ALA A 87 -1.48 -11.66 12.56
CA ALA A 87 -0.44 -10.82 11.97
C ALA A 87 -0.85 -10.24 10.61
N ASP A 88 -0.18 -9.19 10.16
CA ASP A 88 -0.44 -8.49 8.90
C ASP A 88 0.24 -9.14 7.69
N HIS A 89 0.26 -10.47 7.62
CA HIS A 89 0.75 -11.22 6.48
C HIS A 89 -0.27 -12.27 6.05
N TYR A 90 0.00 -12.93 4.94
CA TYR A 90 -0.92 -13.89 4.34
C TYR A 90 -0.34 -15.30 4.37
N HIS A 91 -1.21 -16.29 4.60
CA HIS A 91 -0.91 -17.72 4.44
C HIS A 91 -1.37 -18.20 3.09
N CYS A 92 -0.46 -18.80 2.30
CA CYS A 92 -0.80 -19.42 1.03
C CYS A 92 -1.78 -20.59 1.24
N GLN A 93 -2.77 -20.70 0.35
CA GLN A 93 -3.77 -21.78 0.39
C GLN A 93 -3.20 -23.02 -0.33
N SER A 94 -2.21 -23.65 0.30
CA SER A 94 -1.42 -24.75 -0.31
C SER A 94 -2.23 -26.00 -0.62
N GLU A 95 -3.45 -26.11 -0.10
CA GLU A 95 -4.39 -27.17 -0.45
C GLU A 95 -4.96 -27.00 -1.86
N SER A 96 -5.03 -25.77 -2.38
CA SER A 96 -5.68 -25.46 -3.67
C SER A 96 -4.75 -24.89 -4.71
N VAL A 97 -3.66 -24.26 -4.29
CA VAL A 97 -2.70 -23.59 -5.20
C VAL A 97 -1.28 -23.72 -4.70
N LEU A 98 -0.36 -24.09 -5.58
CA LEU A 98 1.07 -23.93 -5.34
C LEU A 98 1.47 -22.50 -5.71
N VAL A 99 2.01 -21.78 -4.74
CA VAL A 99 2.47 -20.41 -4.90
C VAL A 99 4.00 -20.39 -4.87
N GLU A 100 4.62 -19.90 -5.94
CA GLU A 100 6.04 -19.65 -6.04
C GLU A 100 6.24 -18.12 -6.14
N VAL A 101 7.22 -17.57 -5.42
CA VAL A 101 7.68 -16.19 -5.61
C VAL A 101 9.10 -16.27 -6.15
N LEU A 102 9.30 -15.78 -7.38
CA LEU A 102 10.54 -16.00 -8.14
C LEU A 102 11.22 -14.66 -8.46
N ASP A 103 12.56 -14.67 -8.42
CA ASP A 103 13.40 -13.58 -8.90
C ASP A 103 13.39 -13.49 -10.45
N ASP A 104 14.12 -12.53 -11.02
CA ASP A 104 14.19 -12.33 -12.47
C ASP A 104 14.92 -13.48 -13.20
N GLU A 105 15.73 -14.26 -12.48
CA GLU A 105 16.39 -15.46 -12.99
C GLU A 105 15.54 -16.73 -12.84
N GLY A 106 14.33 -16.60 -12.28
CA GLY A 106 13.39 -17.71 -12.07
C GLY A 106 13.73 -18.60 -10.87
N ARG A 107 14.55 -18.13 -9.93
CA ARG A 107 14.90 -18.84 -8.70
C ARG A 107 13.94 -18.46 -7.57
N PRO A 108 13.63 -19.37 -6.64
CA PRO A 108 12.78 -19.04 -5.48
C PRO A 108 13.37 -17.93 -4.61
N CYS A 109 12.54 -16.96 -4.27
CA CYS A 109 12.89 -15.89 -3.35
C CYS A 109 12.95 -16.39 -1.91
N SER A 110 13.92 -15.89 -1.14
CA SER A 110 14.02 -16.10 0.31
C SER A 110 13.14 -15.10 1.09
N PRO A 111 12.86 -15.34 2.38
CA PRO A 111 12.15 -14.39 3.23
C PRO A 111 12.77 -12.98 3.18
N GLY A 112 11.92 -11.97 2.97
CA GLY A 112 12.31 -10.57 2.78
C GLY A 112 12.61 -10.17 1.34
N GLN A 113 12.71 -11.12 0.42
CA GLN A 113 12.89 -10.82 -1.00
C GLN A 113 11.53 -10.64 -1.71
N ILE A 114 11.55 -9.78 -2.71
CA ILE A 114 10.41 -9.50 -3.58
C ILE A 114 10.64 -10.20 -4.91
N GLY A 115 9.60 -10.83 -5.44
CA GLY A 115 9.64 -11.49 -6.74
C GLY A 115 8.27 -11.58 -7.40
N LYS A 116 8.27 -12.16 -8.59
CA LYS A 116 7.07 -12.42 -9.41
C LYS A 116 6.30 -13.58 -8.83
N VAL A 117 4.97 -13.41 -8.72
CA VAL A 117 4.09 -14.47 -8.25
C VAL A 117 3.79 -15.42 -9.40
N VAL A 118 4.04 -16.69 -9.18
CA VAL A 118 3.79 -17.78 -10.12
C VAL A 118 2.90 -18.82 -9.45
N LEU A 119 1.83 -19.22 -10.12
CA LEU A 119 0.74 -20.01 -9.56
C LEU A 119 0.53 -21.31 -10.33
N THR A 120 0.33 -22.40 -9.59
CA THR A 120 -0.11 -23.67 -10.17
C THR A 120 -1.40 -24.09 -9.48
N SER A 121 -2.51 -24.14 -10.23
CA SER A 121 -3.79 -24.62 -9.71
C SER A 121 -3.75 -26.13 -9.51
N LEU A 122 -4.17 -26.62 -8.33
CA LEU A 122 -4.14 -28.03 -7.99
C LEU A 122 -5.46 -28.77 -8.30
N HIS A 123 -6.55 -28.03 -8.54
CA HIS A 123 -7.88 -28.62 -8.70
C HIS A 123 -8.62 -28.24 -9.98
N ASN A 124 -8.07 -27.32 -10.79
CA ASN A 124 -8.70 -26.92 -12.04
C ASN A 124 -8.20 -27.79 -13.21
N PHE A 125 -8.80 -28.96 -13.39
CA PHE A 125 -8.42 -29.88 -14.46
C PHE A 125 -9.01 -29.53 -15.84
N ALA A 126 -10.04 -28.66 -15.87
CA ALA A 126 -10.62 -28.20 -17.13
C ALA A 126 -9.74 -27.17 -17.84
N MET A 127 -9.03 -26.36 -17.08
CA MET A 127 -8.02 -25.40 -17.55
C MET A 127 -6.83 -25.45 -16.61
N PRO A 128 -5.94 -26.44 -16.75
CA PRO A 128 -4.82 -26.63 -15.84
C PRO A 128 -3.78 -25.50 -16.03
N LEU A 129 -3.72 -24.59 -15.10
CA LEU A 129 -2.72 -23.53 -15.04
C LEU A 129 -1.50 -24.06 -14.29
N ILE A 130 -0.41 -24.30 -15.01
CA ILE A 130 0.87 -24.76 -14.46
C ILE A 130 1.89 -23.64 -14.62
N ARG A 131 2.42 -23.17 -13.49
CA ARG A 131 3.39 -22.05 -13.40
C ARG A 131 2.90 -20.80 -14.14
N TYR A 132 1.64 -20.46 -13.93
CA TYR A 132 1.00 -19.28 -14.48
C TYR A 132 1.49 -18.02 -13.75
N GLN A 133 2.06 -17.09 -14.51
CA GLN A 133 2.50 -15.80 -14.00
C GLN A 133 1.33 -14.80 -14.08
N ASN A 134 0.78 -14.43 -12.93
CA ASN A 134 -0.36 -13.52 -12.85
C ASN A 134 0.00 -12.03 -12.90
N GLN A 135 1.30 -11.71 -13.14
CA GLN A 135 1.86 -10.36 -13.21
C GLN A 135 1.83 -9.59 -11.88
N ASP A 136 1.63 -10.25 -10.76
CA ASP A 136 1.75 -9.64 -9.44
C ASP A 136 3.15 -9.88 -8.87
N TYR A 137 3.57 -8.97 -8.00
CA TYR A 137 4.77 -9.08 -7.18
C TYR A 137 4.39 -9.24 -5.72
N ALA A 138 5.14 -10.05 -5.01
CA ALA A 138 4.96 -10.26 -3.58
C ALA A 138 6.31 -10.33 -2.85
N GLU A 139 6.30 -9.99 -1.57
CA GLU A 139 7.41 -10.20 -0.66
C GLU A 139 7.21 -11.50 0.12
N VAL A 140 8.19 -12.38 0.10
CA VAL A 140 8.16 -13.63 0.89
C VAL A 140 8.31 -13.30 2.37
N GLY A 141 7.45 -13.88 3.20
CA GLY A 141 7.52 -13.74 4.66
C GLY A 141 8.29 -14.86 5.34
N PRO A 142 8.78 -14.63 6.57
CA PRO A 142 9.30 -15.70 7.42
C PRO A 142 8.17 -16.62 7.89
N SER A 143 8.51 -17.78 8.42
CA SER A 143 7.53 -18.70 9.00
C SER A 143 6.71 -18.01 10.09
N CYS A 144 5.40 -18.23 10.08
CA CYS A 144 4.49 -17.65 11.05
C CYS A 144 4.38 -18.49 12.32
N PRO A 145 4.45 -17.89 13.52
CA PRO A 145 4.31 -18.61 14.80
C PRO A 145 2.87 -19.02 15.12
N CYS A 146 1.88 -18.69 14.29
CA CYS A 146 0.45 -19.01 14.55
C CYS A 146 0.11 -20.52 14.52
N GLY A 147 1.07 -21.38 14.17
CA GLY A 147 0.91 -22.85 14.18
C GLY A 147 0.34 -23.46 12.91
N ARG A 148 -0.03 -22.66 11.89
CA ARG A 148 -0.60 -23.20 10.63
C ARG A 148 0.42 -23.92 9.75
N GLY A 149 1.71 -23.58 9.84
CA GLY A 149 2.77 -24.21 9.04
C GLY A 149 2.73 -23.92 7.52
N LEU A 150 1.86 -23.00 7.07
CA LEU A 150 1.70 -22.64 5.67
C LEU A 150 2.76 -21.64 5.23
N PRO A 151 3.17 -21.63 3.94
CA PRO A 151 4.02 -20.61 3.38
C PRO A 151 3.41 -19.21 3.55
N VAL A 152 4.30 -18.22 3.73
CA VAL A 152 3.89 -16.85 4.06
C VAL A 152 4.25 -15.89 2.93
N ILE A 153 3.28 -15.12 2.49
CA ILE A 153 3.46 -13.88 1.75
C ILE A 153 3.35 -12.74 2.76
N LYS A 154 4.43 -11.96 2.92
CA LYS A 154 4.44 -10.84 3.85
C LYS A 154 3.53 -9.71 3.38
N ARG A 155 3.60 -9.40 2.10
CA ARG A 155 2.73 -8.41 1.45
C ARG A 155 2.65 -8.65 -0.06
N VAL A 156 1.52 -8.29 -0.65
CA VAL A 156 1.32 -8.21 -2.09
C VAL A 156 1.56 -6.78 -2.52
N LEU A 157 2.44 -6.57 -3.51
CA LEU A 157 2.77 -5.23 -4.01
C LEU A 157 1.86 -4.80 -5.16
N GLY A 158 1.09 -5.73 -5.73
CA GLY A 158 0.23 -5.52 -6.87
C GLY A 158 0.91 -5.79 -8.20
N ARG A 159 0.29 -5.31 -9.28
CA ARG A 159 0.69 -5.64 -10.65
C ARG A 159 1.97 -4.93 -11.07
N GLU A 160 2.80 -5.61 -11.86
CA GLU A 160 4.05 -5.11 -12.44
C GLU A 160 3.94 -3.69 -13.02
N ARG A 161 2.89 -3.42 -13.80
CA ARG A 161 2.64 -2.12 -14.41
C ARG A 161 2.40 -0.96 -13.43
N ASN A 162 2.08 -1.27 -12.18
CA ASN A 162 1.75 -0.30 -11.13
C ASN A 162 2.90 -0.13 -10.12
N ILE A 163 3.98 -0.92 -10.26
CA ILE A 163 5.12 -0.90 -9.35
C ILE A 163 6.15 0.10 -9.86
N HIS A 164 6.41 1.13 -9.08
CA HIS A 164 7.48 2.06 -9.40
C HIS A 164 8.85 1.40 -9.13
N PRO A 165 9.88 1.56 -10.00
CA PRO A 165 11.20 0.95 -9.80
C PRO A 165 11.83 1.21 -8.42
N SER A 166 11.54 2.35 -7.81
CA SER A 166 11.99 2.67 -6.45
C SER A 166 11.35 1.81 -5.35
N SER A 167 10.21 1.16 -5.62
CA SER A 167 9.53 0.28 -4.66
C SER A 167 10.17 -1.11 -4.59
N LEU A 168 10.95 -1.48 -5.60
CA LEU A 168 11.70 -2.75 -5.67
C LEU A 168 13.07 -2.67 -5.00
N VAL A 169 13.57 -1.46 -4.72
CA VAL A 169 14.82 -1.28 -4.00
C VAL A 169 14.61 -1.55 -2.52
N LEU A 170 15.06 -2.71 -2.05
CA LEU A 170 15.20 -3.00 -0.63
C LEU A 170 16.20 -1.98 -0.04
N HIS A 171 15.72 -1.02 0.73
CA HIS A 171 16.59 -0.31 1.65
C HIS A 171 17.10 -1.33 2.66
N PRO A 172 18.44 -1.54 2.79
CA PRO A 172 18.97 -2.29 3.92
C PRO A 172 18.43 -1.62 5.19
N LEU A 173 17.97 -2.40 6.14
CA LEU A 173 17.47 -1.96 7.43
C LEU A 173 18.41 -0.88 7.98
N ALA A 174 18.00 0.37 7.90
CA ALA A 174 18.69 1.45 8.58
C ALA A 174 18.53 1.18 10.09
N THR A 175 19.61 0.74 10.70
CA THR A 175 19.78 0.79 12.14
C THR A 175 19.40 2.22 12.58
N SER A 176 18.49 2.28 13.52
CA SER A 176 17.95 3.48 14.14
C SER A 176 19.02 4.56 14.39
N ASN A 177 19.04 5.57 13.54
CA ASN A 177 19.62 6.86 13.91
C ASN A 177 18.53 7.91 13.73
N SER A 178 18.10 8.43 14.85
CA SER A 178 17.19 9.54 14.99
C SER A 178 17.72 10.77 14.24
N HIS A 179 17.23 11.01 13.04
CA HIS A 179 17.42 12.30 12.39
C HIS A 179 16.24 13.21 12.74
N THR A 180 16.49 14.07 13.70
CA THR A 180 15.67 15.25 14.01
C THR A 180 15.55 16.08 12.73
N THR A 181 14.39 16.07 12.11
CA THR A 181 14.07 17.00 11.04
C THR A 181 13.87 18.38 11.65
N THR A 182 14.91 19.21 11.56
CA THR A 182 14.81 20.64 11.88
C THR A 182 14.01 21.30 10.77
N SER A 183 12.73 21.55 11.00
CA SER A 183 11.89 22.31 10.09
C SER A 183 12.36 23.76 10.07
N CYS A 184 12.72 24.27 8.90
CA CYS A 184 13.05 25.68 8.72
C CYS A 184 11.78 26.55 8.83
N HIS A 185 11.57 27.16 9.98
CA HIS A 185 10.41 28.04 10.27
C HIS A 185 10.34 29.33 9.42
N ARG A 186 11.25 29.55 8.47
CA ARG A 186 11.31 30.80 7.67
C ARG A 186 10.54 30.76 6.35
N CYS A 187 10.05 29.60 5.91
CA CYS A 187 9.29 29.49 4.64
C CYS A 187 7.76 29.56 4.80
N ALA A 188 7.24 29.65 6.01
CA ALA A 188 5.79 29.60 6.27
C ALA A 188 5.07 30.96 6.29
N ASN A 189 5.78 32.10 6.22
CA ASN A 189 5.16 33.44 6.30
C ASN A 189 5.47 34.29 5.08
N GLY A 190 5.02 33.90 3.91
CA GLY A 190 5.18 34.64 2.65
C GLY A 190 3.88 34.83 1.89
N SER A 191 2.83 35.36 2.53
CA SER A 191 1.70 35.89 1.80
C SER A 191 1.09 37.10 2.54
N ARG A 192 1.46 38.27 2.10
CA ARG A 192 0.83 39.57 2.08
C ARG A 192 1.81 40.70 2.45
N ALA A 193 2.37 41.33 1.45
CA ALA A 193 2.63 42.76 1.52
C ALA A 193 2.85 43.34 0.12
N SER A 194 2.18 44.41 -0.10
CA SER A 194 2.12 45.32 -1.24
C SER A 194 3.46 45.80 -1.77
N ASN A 195 3.45 46.02 -3.08
CA ASN A 195 4.25 46.88 -3.93
C ASN A 195 5.02 47.98 -3.19
N GLU A 196 6.35 47.82 -3.05
CA GLU A 196 7.28 48.97 -2.95
C GLU A 196 8.68 48.51 -3.39
N LYS A 197 9.21 49.20 -4.38
CA LYS A 197 10.56 49.04 -4.93
C LYS A 197 11.60 49.40 -3.87
N ARG A 198 12.49 48.48 -3.51
CA ARG A 198 13.83 48.79 -3.03
C ARG A 198 14.78 47.65 -3.35
N ASP A 199 15.84 47.96 -4.08
CA ASP A 199 17.00 47.11 -4.32
C ASP A 199 17.67 46.73 -2.99
N VAL A 200 17.67 45.43 -2.67
CA VAL A 200 18.54 44.89 -1.62
C VAL A 200 19.11 43.56 -2.13
N ALA A 201 20.44 43.50 -2.10
CA ALA A 201 21.25 42.37 -2.53
C ALA A 201 20.86 41.05 -1.90
N ALA A 202 20.86 39.96 -2.69
CA ALA A 202 20.60 38.61 -2.26
C ALA A 202 21.71 38.10 -1.31
N PRO A 203 21.34 37.41 -0.20
CA PRO A 203 22.32 36.77 0.64
C PRO A 203 22.84 35.48 0.01
N SER A 204 24.17 35.30 0.00
CA SER A 204 24.86 34.07 -0.40
C SER A 204 24.57 32.92 0.54
N CYS A 205 24.17 31.75 0.00
CA CYS A 205 24.07 30.49 0.74
C CYS A 205 25.41 29.75 0.66
N ASP A 206 26.24 29.91 1.68
CA ASP A 206 27.44 29.09 1.89
C ASP A 206 27.10 27.94 2.86
N SER A 207 26.69 26.81 2.30
CA SER A 207 26.71 25.51 3.01
C SER A 207 26.63 24.35 2.01
N PRO A 208 27.53 23.37 2.06
CA PRO A 208 27.71 22.37 0.99
C PRO A 208 26.64 21.24 0.93
N ASN A 209 25.58 21.26 1.75
CA ASN A 209 24.62 20.18 1.84
C ASN A 209 23.13 20.58 1.78
N VAL A 210 22.80 21.72 1.20
CA VAL A 210 21.38 22.12 1.04
C VAL A 210 21.03 22.14 -0.45
N ARG A 211 20.15 21.22 -0.89
CA ARG A 211 19.52 21.29 -2.21
C ARG A 211 18.36 22.28 -2.14
N CYS A 212 18.49 23.39 -2.85
CA CYS A 212 17.37 24.30 -3.08
C CYS A 212 16.42 23.69 -4.11
N CYS A 213 15.14 23.49 -3.75
CA CYS A 213 14.08 23.13 -4.68
C CYS A 213 13.76 24.33 -5.57
N GLY A 214 14.30 24.38 -6.78
CA GLY A 214 13.91 25.29 -7.84
C GLY A 214 12.67 24.77 -8.56
N ASN A 215 11.74 25.67 -8.85
CA ASN A 215 10.55 25.38 -9.64
C ASN A 215 10.96 25.13 -11.12
N PRO A 216 10.55 24.03 -11.78
CA PRO A 216 11.00 23.68 -13.13
C PRO A 216 10.44 24.52 -14.29
N ASP A 217 9.57 25.52 -14.05
CA ASP A 217 8.86 26.26 -15.11
C ASP A 217 9.43 27.64 -15.46
N ARG A 218 10.63 28.01 -15.03
CA ARG A 218 11.31 29.23 -15.52
C ARG A 218 12.56 28.87 -16.32
N ARG A 219 12.44 28.91 -17.63
CA ARG A 219 13.57 28.93 -18.57
C ARG A 219 14.32 30.27 -18.42
N GLY A 220 15.57 30.21 -17.94
CA GLY A 220 16.46 31.36 -18.08
C GLY A 220 17.52 31.61 -17.02
N ASP A 221 17.65 30.85 -15.94
CA ASP A 221 18.70 31.13 -14.96
C ASP A 221 19.83 30.11 -15.02
N THR A 222 20.92 30.48 -15.68
CA THR A 222 22.19 29.74 -15.71
C THR A 222 22.98 30.06 -14.43
N CYS A 223 23.21 29.03 -13.62
CA CYS A 223 24.10 29.11 -12.46
C CYS A 223 25.56 28.99 -12.94
N HIS A 224 26.33 30.05 -12.91
CA HIS A 224 27.77 30.05 -13.21
C HIS A 224 28.57 29.43 -12.05
N ARG A 225 29.30 28.36 -12.34
CA ARG A 225 30.36 27.85 -11.47
C ARG A 225 31.56 28.79 -11.55
N GLY A 226 31.87 29.45 -10.46
CA GLY A 226 33.17 30.11 -10.29
C GLY A 226 34.26 29.06 -10.03
N GLY A 227 35.18 28.91 -10.97
CA GLY A 227 36.40 28.16 -10.74
C GLY A 227 37.38 28.99 -9.95
N ASN A 228 38.02 28.42 -8.97
CA ASN A 228 39.25 28.92 -8.38
C ASN A 228 40.38 27.95 -8.67
N GLY A 229 41.47 28.49 -9.20
CA GLY A 229 42.75 27.83 -9.39
C GLY A 229 43.50 27.55 -8.10
#